data_09d01797395683a5c17ca7cb7e82c96a
#
_entry.id   09d01797395683a5c17ca7cb7e82c96a
#
_cell.length_a   1.000
_cell.length_b   1.000
_cell.length_c   1.000
_cell.angle_alpha   90.00
_cell.angle_beta   90.00
_cell.angle_gamma   90.00
#
_symmetry.space_group_name_H-M   'P 1'
#
loop_
_entity.id
_entity.type
_entity.pdbx_description
1 polymer ?
#
loop_
_entity_poly.entity_id
_entity_poly.type
_entity_poly.pdbx_seq_one_letter_code
_entity_poly.pdbx_strand_id
1 'polypeptide(L)'
;MAHPGRHFFASARGRLLLLNLLVVAVTLMVSGVAVMGFRHASQMQELVQQQTVDDMTGSLNLARDTANVATAAVRLSQVVGALEYKGEAERLQETQRALKSSLAQLANAPLAQQEAGLVTRIITRSNELQTSVGGMLERGQRRHLERNALLSSLYQNLSYLRHLQKVTHAQDDILLNEMNRLIVAAIATPAPQAIIHQLVGVMSALPTHSDTPLVNTLLNDFNRELRKLAPLSAALEQSDLAISWYMFHIKALVA
;
A
#
# COMPACT_ATOMS: atom_id res chain seq x y z
N MET A 1 84.34 39.89 29.89
CA MET A 1 83.39 39.58 28.83
C MET A 1 82.08 40.27 29.16
N ALA A 2 81.76 41.38 28.52
CA ALA A 2 80.54 42.18 28.77
C ALA A 2 79.40 41.67 27.90
N HIS A 3 78.26 41.39 28.52
CA HIS A 3 77.01 40.96 27.83
C HIS A 3 76.40 42.17 27.09
N PRO A 4 76.32 42.18 25.74
CA PRO A 4 75.84 43.33 24.98
C PRO A 4 74.30 43.42 24.94
N GLY A 5 73.58 42.50 25.59
CA GLY A 5 72.06 42.45 25.47
C GLY A 5 71.29 43.36 26.42
N ARG A 6 71.86 43.93 27.44
CA ARG A 6 71.12 44.68 28.50
C ARG A 6 70.85 46.14 28.18
N HIS A 7 71.51 46.73 27.21
CA HIS A 7 71.31 48.15 26.86
C HIS A 7 70.24 48.41 25.79
N PHE A 8 69.85 47.39 25.05
CA PHE A 8 68.78 47.55 24.01
C PHE A 8 67.38 47.76 24.61
N PHE A 9 67.12 47.16 25.76
CA PHE A 9 65.82 47.31 26.47
C PHE A 9 65.68 48.60 27.28
N ALA A 10 66.81 49.31 27.50
CA ALA A 10 66.81 50.54 28.27
C ALA A 10 66.61 51.82 27.41
N SER A 11 66.72 51.75 26.08
CA SER A 11 66.54 52.87 25.18
C SER A 11 65.08 53.04 24.83
N ALA A 12 64.60 54.29 24.76
CA ALA A 12 63.23 54.60 24.38
C ALA A 12 62.81 54.00 23.02
N ARG A 13 63.78 53.87 22.10
CA ARG A 13 63.55 53.23 20.78
C ARG A 13 63.36 51.69 20.89
N GLY A 14 64.07 51.01 21.80
CA GLY A 14 63.97 49.58 22.05
C GLY A 14 62.58 49.23 22.66
N ARG A 15 62.07 50.05 23.57
CA ARG A 15 60.73 49.89 24.17
C ARG A 15 59.66 50.08 23.16
N LEU A 16 59.80 51.04 22.23
CA LEU A 16 58.80 51.29 21.17
C LEU A 16 58.78 50.17 20.13
N LEU A 17 59.94 49.63 19.77
CA LEU A 17 60.03 48.42 18.90
C LEU A 17 59.41 47.20 19.52
N LEU A 18 59.63 46.96 20.82
CA LEU A 18 59.09 45.83 21.55
C LEU A 18 57.56 45.94 21.67
N LEU A 19 57.04 47.15 21.89
CA LEU A 19 55.62 47.42 21.97
C LEU A 19 54.93 47.20 20.61
N ASN A 20 55.54 47.68 19.50
CA ASN A 20 55.06 47.41 18.16
C ASN A 20 55.07 45.90 17.81
N LEU A 21 56.15 45.18 18.17
CA LEU A 21 56.26 43.76 17.93
C LEU A 21 55.21 42.96 18.73
N LEU A 22 54.92 43.42 19.96
CA LEU A 22 53.89 42.80 20.80
C LEU A 22 52.50 43.05 20.22
N VAL A 23 52.21 44.28 19.73
CA VAL A 23 50.93 44.60 19.06
C VAL A 23 50.75 43.74 17.80
N VAL A 24 51.79 43.60 16.97
CA VAL A 24 51.75 42.77 15.77
C VAL A 24 51.52 41.30 16.14
N ALA A 25 52.20 40.78 17.16
CA ALA A 25 52.05 39.40 17.63
C ALA A 25 50.64 39.14 18.14
N VAL A 26 50.08 40.07 18.94
CA VAL A 26 48.68 39.95 19.43
C VAL A 26 47.67 40.02 18.26
N THR A 27 47.89 40.92 17.30
CA THR A 27 47.02 41.02 16.12
C THR A 27 47.06 39.76 15.28
N LEU A 28 48.22 39.14 15.07
CA LEU A 28 48.37 37.87 14.36
C LEU A 28 47.71 36.74 15.12
N MET A 29 47.83 36.68 16.44
CA MET A 29 47.16 35.69 17.28
C MET A 29 45.62 35.80 17.21
N VAL A 30 45.08 37.00 17.35
CA VAL A 30 43.66 37.27 17.26
C VAL A 30 43.13 36.94 15.86
N SER A 31 43.85 37.32 14.80
CA SER A 31 43.51 36.96 13.43
C SER A 31 43.55 35.47 13.19
N GLY A 32 44.52 34.76 13.72
CA GLY A 32 44.63 33.29 13.63
C GLY A 32 43.48 32.59 14.32
N VAL A 33 43.12 33.02 15.52
CA VAL A 33 41.93 32.47 16.26
C VAL A 33 40.65 32.77 15.52
N ALA A 34 40.47 33.99 14.98
CA ALA A 34 39.30 34.35 14.20
C ALA A 34 39.15 33.53 12.94
N VAL A 35 40.23 33.28 12.17
CA VAL A 35 40.22 32.45 10.98
C VAL A 35 39.94 30.99 11.32
N MET A 36 40.51 30.47 12.40
CA MET A 36 40.22 29.11 12.87
C MET A 36 38.79 28.95 13.35
N GLY A 37 38.27 29.93 14.10
CA GLY A 37 36.86 29.96 14.53
C GLY A 37 35.89 30.02 13.34
N PHE A 38 36.21 30.84 12.34
CA PHE A 38 35.39 30.94 11.13
C PHE A 38 35.37 29.64 10.29
N ARG A 39 36.53 29.01 10.14
CA ARG A 39 36.63 27.71 9.47
C ARG A 39 35.86 26.61 10.22
N HIS A 40 35.94 26.60 11.52
CA HIS A 40 35.22 25.62 12.33
C HIS A 40 33.72 25.87 12.28
N ALA A 41 33.27 27.12 12.32
CA ALA A 41 31.89 27.51 12.19
C ALA A 41 31.33 27.19 10.80
N SER A 42 32.09 27.44 9.73
CA SER A 42 31.64 27.11 8.36
C SER A 42 31.55 25.59 8.13
N GLN A 43 32.49 24.80 8.67
CA GLN A 43 32.42 23.33 8.61
C GLN A 43 31.21 22.76 9.39
N MET A 44 30.93 23.32 10.58
CA MET A 44 29.74 22.94 11.35
C MET A 44 28.45 23.35 10.65
N GLN A 45 28.42 24.50 10.01
CA GLN A 45 27.26 24.97 9.25
C GLN A 45 27.00 24.09 8.02
N GLU A 46 28.05 23.66 7.32
CA GLU A 46 27.96 22.76 6.16
C GLU A 46 27.47 21.36 6.57
N LEU A 47 27.96 20.81 7.67
CA LEU A 47 27.50 19.53 8.24
C LEU A 47 26.04 19.60 8.69
N VAL A 48 25.64 20.65 9.39
CA VAL A 48 24.23 20.85 9.82
C VAL A 48 23.33 21.01 8.61
N GLN A 49 23.76 21.75 7.60
CA GLN A 49 22.97 21.98 6.40
C GLN A 49 22.80 20.70 5.57
N GLN A 50 23.87 19.89 5.42
CA GLN A 50 23.78 18.57 4.76
C GLN A 50 22.89 17.62 5.53
N GLN A 51 23.04 17.49 6.85
CA GLN A 51 22.18 16.66 7.68
C GLN A 51 20.71 17.07 7.60
N THR A 52 20.42 18.39 7.66
CA THR A 52 19.04 18.89 7.57
C THR A 52 18.42 18.59 6.19
N VAL A 53 19.18 18.72 5.11
CA VAL A 53 18.72 18.41 3.75
C VAL A 53 18.48 16.92 3.58
N ASP A 54 19.37 16.08 4.09
CA ASP A 54 19.21 14.62 4.03
C ASP A 54 17.99 14.14 4.84
N ASP A 55 17.78 14.69 6.04
CA ASP A 55 16.63 14.38 6.90
C ASP A 55 15.31 14.85 6.26
N MET A 56 15.29 16.04 5.66
CA MET A 56 14.12 16.53 4.90
C MET A 56 13.84 15.65 3.68
N THR A 57 14.86 15.26 2.94
CA THR A 57 14.72 14.39 1.77
C THR A 57 14.21 13.00 2.19
N GLY A 58 14.70 12.44 3.28
CA GLY A 58 14.22 11.20 3.86
C GLY A 58 12.74 11.26 4.25
N SER A 59 12.34 12.33 4.92
CA SER A 59 10.94 12.56 5.33
C SER A 59 10.00 12.73 4.14
N LEU A 60 10.41 13.49 3.11
CA LEU A 60 9.63 13.66 1.87
C LEU A 60 9.50 12.36 1.09
N ASN A 61 10.57 11.55 1.00
CA ASN A 61 10.51 10.24 0.37
C ASN A 61 9.54 9.31 1.10
N LEU A 62 9.59 9.27 2.42
CA LEU A 62 8.66 8.48 3.24
C LEU A 62 7.20 8.91 3.02
N ALA A 63 6.92 10.21 3.03
CA ALA A 63 5.58 10.73 2.77
C ALA A 63 5.09 10.36 1.37
N ARG A 64 5.93 10.49 0.35
CA ARG A 64 5.63 10.09 -1.02
C ARG A 64 5.36 8.59 -1.15
N ASP A 65 6.20 7.76 -0.54
CA ASP A 65 6.06 6.30 -0.62
C ASP A 65 4.80 5.83 0.13
N THR A 66 4.46 6.46 1.25
CA THR A 66 3.20 6.23 1.97
C THR A 66 1.98 6.58 1.10
N ALA A 67 2.00 7.73 0.42
CA ALA A 67 0.94 8.13 -0.50
C ALA A 67 0.84 7.20 -1.72
N ASN A 68 1.98 6.71 -2.24
CA ASN A 68 2.03 5.75 -3.33
C ASN A 68 1.38 4.41 -2.93
N VAL A 69 1.67 3.91 -1.71
CA VAL A 69 1.03 2.69 -1.17
C VAL A 69 -0.48 2.87 -1.07
N ALA A 70 -0.96 3.99 -0.54
CA ALA A 70 -2.40 4.26 -0.46
C ALA A 70 -3.05 4.33 -1.85
N THR A 71 -2.41 5.00 -2.81
CA THR A 71 -2.91 5.10 -4.18
C THR A 71 -2.96 3.73 -4.87
N ALA A 72 -1.91 2.92 -4.73
CA ALA A 72 -1.87 1.57 -5.29
C ALA A 72 -2.93 0.65 -4.64
N ALA A 73 -3.17 0.77 -3.32
CA ALA A 73 -4.23 0.05 -2.62
C ALA A 73 -5.62 0.42 -3.15
N VAL A 74 -5.89 1.72 -3.38
CA VAL A 74 -7.15 2.17 -3.98
C VAL A 74 -7.35 1.56 -5.37
N ARG A 75 -6.34 1.58 -6.23
CA ARG A 75 -6.40 0.96 -7.56
C ARG A 75 -6.70 -0.53 -7.48
N LEU A 76 -5.96 -1.26 -6.63
CA LEU A 76 -6.18 -2.70 -6.43
C LEU A 76 -7.60 -3.01 -5.99
N SER A 77 -8.21 -2.18 -5.13
CA SER A 77 -9.59 -2.37 -4.66
C SER A 77 -10.64 -2.30 -5.78
N GLN A 78 -10.35 -1.53 -6.83
CA GLN A 78 -11.26 -1.27 -7.95
C GLN A 78 -11.15 -2.30 -9.07
N VAL A 79 -10.07 -3.08 -9.08
CA VAL A 79 -9.80 -4.05 -10.14
C VAL A 79 -10.75 -5.25 -10.06
N VAL A 80 -11.34 -5.59 -11.19
CA VAL A 80 -12.26 -6.73 -11.34
C VAL A 80 -11.62 -7.88 -12.12
N GLY A 81 -10.75 -7.58 -13.08
CA GLY A 81 -10.10 -8.56 -13.96
C GLY A 81 -8.90 -9.26 -13.30
N ALA A 82 -8.72 -10.56 -13.54
CA ALA A 82 -7.63 -11.33 -12.95
C ALA A 82 -6.23 -10.85 -13.40
N LEU A 83 -6.10 -10.49 -14.68
CA LEU A 83 -4.83 -10.02 -15.24
C LEU A 83 -4.46 -8.64 -14.69
N GLU A 84 -5.43 -7.73 -14.63
CA GLU A 84 -5.26 -6.41 -14.04
C GLU A 84 -4.94 -6.50 -12.55
N TYR A 85 -5.61 -7.41 -11.82
CA TYR A 85 -5.33 -7.66 -10.41
C TYR A 85 -3.87 -8.04 -10.19
N LYS A 86 -3.33 -8.96 -11.01
CA LYS A 86 -1.93 -9.37 -10.89
C LYS A 86 -0.99 -8.17 -11.07
N GLY A 87 -1.22 -7.34 -12.08
CA GLY A 87 -0.40 -6.15 -12.34
C GLY A 87 -0.48 -5.12 -11.21
N GLU A 88 -1.68 -4.83 -10.69
CA GLU A 88 -1.84 -3.88 -9.58
C GLU A 88 -1.32 -4.45 -8.25
N ALA A 89 -1.41 -5.78 -8.02
CA ALA A 89 -0.83 -6.43 -6.86
C ALA A 89 0.71 -6.37 -6.87
N GLU A 90 1.34 -6.60 -8.02
CA GLU A 90 2.79 -6.45 -8.20
C GLU A 90 3.24 -5.00 -7.92
N ARG A 91 2.52 -4.01 -8.47
CA ARG A 91 2.79 -2.57 -8.19
C ARG A 91 2.66 -2.23 -6.71
N LEU A 92 1.63 -2.74 -6.05
CA LEU A 92 1.44 -2.53 -4.61
C LEU A 92 2.58 -3.14 -3.80
N GLN A 93 3.06 -4.32 -4.18
CA GLN A 93 4.24 -4.94 -3.55
C GLN A 93 5.52 -4.13 -3.77
N GLU A 94 5.71 -3.54 -4.95
CA GLU A 94 6.84 -2.66 -5.24
C GLU A 94 6.81 -1.40 -4.37
N THR A 95 5.64 -0.75 -4.27
CA THR A 95 5.48 0.42 -3.40
C THR A 95 5.67 0.09 -1.92
N GLN A 96 5.25 -1.11 -1.47
CA GLN A 96 5.55 -1.59 -0.12
C GLN A 96 7.05 -1.78 0.13
N ARG A 97 7.80 -2.31 -0.84
CA ARG A 97 9.26 -2.46 -0.73
C ARG A 97 9.94 -1.09 -0.64
N ALA A 98 9.51 -0.12 -1.46
CA ALA A 98 10.01 1.25 -1.39
C ALA A 98 9.76 1.87 -0.02
N LEU A 99 8.53 1.79 0.50
CA LEU A 99 8.18 2.26 1.84
C LEU A 99 9.04 1.61 2.92
N LYS A 100 9.26 0.30 2.85
CA LYS A 100 10.11 -0.42 3.80
C LYS A 100 11.57 0.06 3.75
N SER A 101 12.08 0.38 2.56
CA SER A 101 13.42 0.96 2.39
C SER A 101 13.51 2.35 3.01
N SER A 102 12.53 3.22 2.76
CA SER A 102 12.48 4.58 3.32
C SER A 102 12.36 4.55 4.85
N LEU A 103 11.61 3.61 5.42
CA LEU A 103 11.54 3.40 6.87
C LEU A 103 12.87 2.94 7.47
N ALA A 104 13.58 2.04 6.79
CA ALA A 104 14.89 1.59 7.24
C ALA A 104 15.92 2.73 7.22
N GLN A 105 15.85 3.62 6.21
CA GLN A 105 16.67 4.82 6.15
C GLN A 105 16.36 5.77 7.31
N LEU A 106 15.07 6.03 7.57
CA LEU A 106 14.64 6.88 8.69
C LEU A 106 15.09 6.32 10.04
N ALA A 107 14.98 4.99 10.25
CA ALA A 107 15.40 4.35 11.51
C ALA A 107 16.89 4.47 11.76
N ASN A 108 17.72 4.59 10.72
CA ASN A 108 19.16 4.75 10.80
C ASN A 108 19.63 6.22 10.72
N ALA A 109 18.72 7.16 10.52
CA ALA A 109 19.04 8.58 10.43
C ALA A 109 19.43 9.15 11.81
N PRO A 110 20.31 10.18 11.87
CA PRO A 110 20.66 10.87 13.11
C PRO A 110 19.43 11.43 13.84
N LEU A 111 18.40 11.86 13.10
CA LEU A 111 17.12 12.30 13.62
C LEU A 111 16.44 11.24 14.50
N ALA A 112 16.60 9.96 14.19
CA ALA A 112 16.03 8.88 14.99
C ALA A 112 16.56 8.83 16.43
N GLN A 113 17.76 9.30 16.67
CA GLN A 113 18.33 9.40 18.01
C GLN A 113 17.84 10.64 18.77
N GLN A 114 17.61 11.75 18.05
CA GLN A 114 17.13 13.00 18.63
C GLN A 114 15.64 12.96 18.94
N GLU A 115 14.84 12.37 18.05
CA GLU A 115 13.38 12.33 18.10
C GLU A 115 12.85 10.88 18.17
N ALA A 116 13.44 10.05 19.03
CA ALA A 116 13.14 8.62 19.12
C ALA A 116 11.65 8.31 19.33
N GLY A 117 10.92 9.14 20.08
CA GLY A 117 9.49 8.98 20.30
C GLY A 117 8.65 9.21 19.04
N LEU A 118 9.01 10.16 18.19
CA LEU A 118 8.34 10.45 16.92
C LEU A 118 8.63 9.35 15.91
N VAL A 119 9.89 8.96 15.77
CA VAL A 119 10.32 7.91 14.84
C VAL A 119 9.68 6.58 15.20
N THR A 120 9.61 6.22 16.48
CA THR A 120 8.91 5.00 16.92
C THR A 120 7.42 5.01 16.53
N ARG A 121 6.73 6.15 16.67
CA ARG A 121 5.33 6.26 16.23
C ARG A 121 5.17 6.10 14.73
N ILE A 122 6.05 6.71 13.94
CA ILE A 122 6.05 6.58 12.47
C ILE A 122 6.26 5.12 12.08
N ILE A 123 7.25 4.45 12.65
CA ILE A 123 7.53 3.03 12.39
C ILE A 123 6.32 2.16 12.74
N THR A 124 5.70 2.39 13.90
CA THR A 124 4.52 1.63 14.33
C THR A 124 3.36 1.80 13.35
N ARG A 125 3.01 3.05 12.99
CA ARG A 125 1.96 3.35 12.01
C ARG A 125 2.24 2.75 10.64
N SER A 126 3.49 2.81 10.20
CA SER A 126 3.89 2.22 8.92
C SER A 126 3.83 0.69 8.92
N ASN A 127 4.13 0.05 10.04
CA ASN A 127 3.96 -1.40 10.20
C ASN A 127 2.47 -1.79 10.18
N GLU A 128 1.60 -1.01 10.82
CA GLU A 128 0.14 -1.18 10.74
C GLU A 128 -0.35 -1.04 9.29
N LEU A 129 0.15 -0.05 8.55
CA LEU A 129 -0.14 0.14 7.13
C LEU A 129 0.29 -1.08 6.30
N GLN A 130 1.52 -1.56 6.48
CA GLN A 130 2.03 -2.75 5.77
C GLN A 130 1.19 -4.00 6.07
N THR A 131 0.79 -4.20 7.32
CA THR A 131 -0.08 -5.31 7.73
C THR A 131 -1.45 -5.22 7.05
N SER A 132 -2.04 -4.02 7.02
CA SER A 132 -3.33 -3.78 6.38
C SER A 132 -3.28 -4.01 4.87
N VAL A 133 -2.19 -3.58 4.21
CA VAL A 133 -1.96 -3.83 2.78
C VAL A 133 -1.75 -5.32 2.50
N GLY A 134 -1.03 -6.04 3.36
CA GLY A 134 -0.87 -7.50 3.27
C GLY A 134 -2.22 -8.23 3.36
N GLY A 135 -3.05 -7.86 4.32
CA GLY A 135 -4.42 -8.40 4.46
C GLY A 135 -5.30 -8.09 3.26
N MET A 136 -5.18 -6.88 2.70
CA MET A 136 -5.92 -6.49 1.49
C MET A 136 -5.50 -7.32 0.26
N LEU A 137 -4.19 -7.58 0.07
CA LEU A 137 -3.68 -8.44 -1.00
C LEU A 137 -4.23 -9.86 -0.88
N GLU A 138 -4.18 -10.45 0.31
CA GLU A 138 -4.72 -11.79 0.56
C GLU A 138 -6.22 -11.88 0.24
N ARG A 139 -7.00 -10.91 0.72
CA ARG A 139 -8.44 -10.85 0.45
C ARG A 139 -8.77 -10.60 -1.01
N GLY A 140 -7.99 -9.77 -1.69
CA GLY A 140 -8.11 -9.56 -3.13
C GLY A 140 -7.88 -10.84 -3.94
N GLN A 141 -6.86 -11.62 -3.58
CA GLN A 141 -6.61 -12.92 -4.20
C GLN A 141 -7.77 -13.90 -3.96
N ARG A 142 -8.28 -13.97 -2.73
CA ARG A 142 -9.43 -14.80 -2.38
C ARG A 142 -10.67 -14.40 -3.16
N ARG A 143 -10.98 -13.10 -3.25
CA ARG A 143 -12.08 -12.57 -4.06
C ARG A 143 -12.03 -13.06 -5.51
N HIS A 144 -10.83 -13.08 -6.12
CA HIS A 144 -10.67 -13.60 -7.48
C HIS A 144 -10.99 -15.09 -7.61
N LEU A 145 -10.54 -15.90 -6.66
CA LEU A 145 -10.85 -17.35 -6.66
C LEU A 145 -12.34 -17.59 -6.49
N GLU A 146 -12.99 -16.88 -5.58
CA GLU A 146 -14.42 -16.96 -5.32
C GLU A 146 -15.24 -16.51 -6.53
N ARG A 147 -14.83 -15.40 -7.18
CA ARG A 147 -15.47 -14.92 -8.41
C ARG A 147 -15.35 -15.94 -9.55
N ASN A 148 -14.16 -16.52 -9.74
CA ASN A 148 -13.98 -17.53 -10.78
C ASN A 148 -14.79 -18.78 -10.50
N ALA A 149 -14.87 -19.22 -9.24
CA ALA A 149 -15.71 -20.34 -8.84
C ALA A 149 -17.20 -20.04 -9.09
N LEU A 150 -17.67 -18.84 -8.75
CA LEU A 150 -19.03 -18.39 -9.01
C LEU A 150 -19.34 -18.36 -10.51
N LEU A 151 -18.47 -17.76 -11.32
CA LEU A 151 -18.64 -17.72 -12.78
C LEU A 151 -18.67 -19.13 -13.38
N SER A 152 -17.79 -20.03 -12.95
CA SER A 152 -17.76 -21.42 -13.38
C SER A 152 -19.10 -22.12 -13.07
N SER A 153 -19.61 -21.95 -11.85
CA SER A 153 -20.91 -22.48 -11.45
C SER A 153 -22.08 -21.88 -12.24
N LEU A 154 -22.06 -20.57 -12.54
CA LEU A 154 -23.06 -19.92 -13.38
C LEU A 154 -23.05 -20.47 -14.82
N TYR A 155 -21.88 -20.67 -15.42
CA TYR A 155 -21.78 -21.28 -16.75
C TYR A 155 -22.25 -22.74 -16.77
N GLN A 156 -21.97 -23.52 -15.72
CA GLN A 156 -22.51 -24.87 -15.58
C GLN A 156 -24.03 -24.87 -15.47
N ASN A 157 -24.60 -23.98 -14.65
CA ASN A 157 -26.04 -23.82 -14.53
C ASN A 157 -26.68 -23.43 -15.87
N LEU A 158 -26.05 -22.52 -16.63
CA LEU A 158 -26.51 -22.16 -17.97
C LEU A 158 -26.51 -23.37 -18.93
N SER A 159 -25.49 -24.23 -18.84
CA SER A 159 -25.40 -25.45 -19.64
C SER A 159 -26.52 -26.45 -19.29
N TYR A 160 -26.75 -26.72 -18.00
CA TYR A 160 -27.83 -27.59 -17.54
C TYR A 160 -29.19 -27.04 -17.96
N LEU A 161 -29.42 -25.76 -17.82
CA LEU A 161 -30.69 -25.10 -18.21
C LEU A 161 -30.98 -25.28 -19.70
N ARG A 162 -29.96 -25.04 -20.55
CA ARG A 162 -30.11 -25.25 -22.01
C ARG A 162 -30.37 -26.70 -22.37
N HIS A 163 -29.77 -27.64 -21.67
CA HIS A 163 -30.04 -29.08 -21.84
C HIS A 163 -31.48 -29.41 -21.44
N LEU A 164 -31.95 -28.90 -20.31
CA LEU A 164 -33.34 -29.07 -19.86
C LEU A 164 -34.31 -28.54 -20.89
N GLN A 165 -34.16 -27.30 -21.37
CA GLN A 165 -35.00 -26.70 -22.40
C GLN A 165 -35.05 -27.54 -23.67
N LYS A 166 -33.90 -28.13 -24.08
CA LYS A 166 -33.84 -28.95 -25.29
C LYS A 166 -34.53 -30.32 -25.11
N VAL A 167 -34.34 -30.98 -23.96
CA VAL A 167 -34.89 -32.31 -23.71
C VAL A 167 -36.40 -32.26 -23.41
N THR A 168 -36.86 -31.21 -22.74
CA THR A 168 -38.28 -31.02 -22.42
C THR A 168 -39.05 -30.36 -23.54
N HIS A 169 -38.39 -29.93 -24.62
CA HIS A 169 -38.99 -29.09 -25.69
C HIS A 169 -39.67 -27.82 -25.15
N ALA A 170 -39.31 -27.38 -23.97
CA ALA A 170 -39.88 -26.25 -23.23
C ALA A 170 -39.18 -24.93 -23.57
N GLN A 171 -39.02 -24.60 -24.85
CA GLN A 171 -38.36 -23.37 -25.29
C GLN A 171 -39.19 -22.10 -24.91
N ASP A 172 -40.49 -22.25 -24.77
CA ASP A 172 -41.42 -21.18 -24.41
C ASP A 172 -41.77 -21.18 -22.89
N ASP A 173 -41.10 -21.99 -22.08
CA ASP A 173 -41.33 -22.02 -20.64
C ASP A 173 -40.85 -20.73 -20.00
N ILE A 174 -41.80 -19.98 -19.42
CA ILE A 174 -41.56 -18.66 -18.81
C ILE A 174 -40.54 -18.76 -17.67
N LEU A 175 -40.64 -19.81 -16.85
CA LEU A 175 -39.75 -20.01 -15.70
C LEU A 175 -38.31 -20.28 -16.13
N LEU A 176 -38.09 -21.21 -17.08
CA LEU A 176 -36.79 -21.54 -17.60
C LEU A 176 -36.17 -20.35 -18.36
N ASN A 177 -36.96 -19.57 -19.06
CA ASN A 177 -36.52 -18.37 -19.75
C ASN A 177 -36.14 -17.26 -18.77
N GLU A 178 -36.88 -17.06 -17.68
CA GLU A 178 -36.51 -16.10 -16.63
C GLU A 178 -35.22 -16.52 -15.91
N MET A 179 -35.04 -17.79 -15.59
CA MET A 179 -33.78 -18.31 -15.03
C MET A 179 -32.60 -18.10 -15.98
N ASN A 180 -32.80 -18.36 -17.28
CA ASN A 180 -31.74 -18.10 -18.29
C ASN A 180 -31.36 -16.61 -18.30
N ARG A 181 -32.35 -15.71 -18.28
CA ARG A 181 -32.14 -14.26 -18.23
C ARG A 181 -31.35 -13.86 -16.99
N LEU A 182 -31.72 -14.39 -15.81
CA LEU A 182 -31.03 -14.09 -14.54
C LEU A 182 -29.60 -14.63 -14.52
N ILE A 183 -29.35 -15.86 -14.99
CA ILE A 183 -28.01 -16.44 -15.06
C ILE A 183 -27.11 -15.61 -15.99
N VAL A 184 -27.60 -15.25 -17.18
CA VAL A 184 -26.85 -14.41 -18.14
C VAL A 184 -26.57 -13.02 -17.55
N ALA A 185 -27.54 -12.41 -16.87
CA ALA A 185 -27.37 -11.14 -16.20
C ALA A 185 -26.34 -11.23 -15.05
N ALA A 186 -26.35 -12.32 -14.27
CA ALA A 186 -25.37 -12.55 -13.20
C ALA A 186 -23.93 -12.74 -13.74
N ILE A 187 -23.77 -13.38 -14.91
CA ILE A 187 -22.47 -13.52 -15.57
C ILE A 187 -21.95 -12.15 -16.05
N ALA A 188 -22.84 -11.31 -16.57
CA ALA A 188 -22.47 -10.03 -17.18
C ALA A 188 -22.17 -8.92 -16.15
N THR A 189 -22.62 -9.06 -14.90
CA THR A 189 -22.48 -8.00 -13.89
C THR A 189 -21.25 -8.21 -12.98
N PRO A 190 -20.55 -7.14 -12.59
CA PRO A 190 -19.48 -7.23 -11.60
C PRO A 190 -19.97 -7.55 -10.18
N ALA A 191 -21.23 -7.20 -9.85
CA ALA A 191 -21.85 -7.42 -8.54
C ALA A 191 -23.13 -8.28 -8.68
N PRO A 192 -23.02 -9.63 -8.81
CA PRO A 192 -24.13 -10.51 -9.13
C PRO A 192 -25.04 -10.85 -7.95
N GLN A 193 -24.73 -10.42 -6.71
CA GLN A 193 -25.38 -10.87 -5.48
C GLN A 193 -26.91 -10.74 -5.50
N ALA A 194 -27.42 -9.57 -5.87
CA ALA A 194 -28.86 -9.31 -5.94
C ALA A 194 -29.55 -10.21 -6.97
N ILE A 195 -28.89 -10.43 -8.12
CA ILE A 195 -29.43 -11.28 -9.19
C ILE A 195 -29.42 -12.75 -8.76
N ILE A 196 -28.38 -13.19 -8.06
CA ILE A 196 -28.31 -14.55 -7.52
C ILE A 196 -29.39 -14.79 -6.46
N HIS A 197 -29.69 -13.81 -5.62
CA HIS A 197 -30.80 -13.87 -4.69
C HIS A 197 -32.15 -14.06 -5.41
N GLN A 198 -32.39 -13.32 -6.48
CA GLN A 198 -33.57 -13.49 -7.31
C GLN A 198 -33.61 -14.89 -7.96
N LEU A 199 -32.49 -15.35 -8.51
CA LEU A 199 -32.38 -16.67 -9.12
C LEU A 199 -32.67 -17.80 -8.12
N VAL A 200 -32.17 -17.72 -6.90
CA VAL A 200 -32.46 -18.68 -5.81
C VAL A 200 -33.96 -18.62 -5.42
N GLY A 201 -34.55 -17.45 -5.41
CA GLY A 201 -36.01 -17.29 -5.19
C GLY A 201 -36.86 -18.01 -6.26
N VAL A 202 -36.47 -17.82 -7.52
CA VAL A 202 -37.17 -18.47 -8.67
C VAL A 202 -36.94 -19.99 -8.67
N MET A 203 -35.83 -20.48 -8.14
CA MET A 203 -35.53 -21.91 -8.03
C MET A 203 -36.60 -22.68 -7.25
N SER A 204 -37.25 -22.06 -6.27
CA SER A 204 -38.29 -22.72 -5.46
C SER A 204 -39.53 -23.10 -6.28
N ALA A 205 -39.72 -22.50 -7.45
CA ALA A 205 -40.83 -22.79 -8.38
C ALA A 205 -40.50 -23.91 -9.39
N LEU A 206 -39.24 -24.43 -9.40
CA LEU A 206 -38.89 -25.55 -10.29
C LEU A 206 -39.58 -26.85 -9.85
N PRO A 207 -40.08 -27.66 -10.82
CA PRO A 207 -40.60 -28.99 -10.50
C PRO A 207 -39.49 -29.85 -9.90
N THR A 208 -39.83 -30.59 -8.85
CA THR A 208 -38.90 -31.49 -8.17
C THR A 208 -38.84 -32.88 -8.82
N HIS A 209 -39.81 -33.20 -9.65
CA HIS A 209 -39.94 -34.51 -10.31
C HIS A 209 -40.50 -34.39 -11.71
N SER A 210 -40.07 -35.28 -12.58
CA SER A 210 -40.58 -35.48 -13.93
C SER A 210 -40.79 -36.97 -14.18
N ASP A 211 -41.70 -37.34 -15.04
CA ASP A 211 -41.97 -38.76 -15.43
C ASP A 211 -40.82 -39.37 -16.25
N THR A 212 -39.91 -38.56 -16.76
CA THR A 212 -38.78 -38.98 -17.59
C THR A 212 -37.52 -39.12 -16.74
N PRO A 213 -36.87 -40.28 -16.62
CA PRO A 213 -35.67 -40.49 -15.80
C PRO A 213 -34.51 -39.57 -16.17
N LEU A 214 -34.31 -39.30 -17.46
CA LEU A 214 -33.25 -38.39 -17.94
C LEU A 214 -33.49 -36.95 -17.47
N VAL A 215 -34.76 -36.48 -17.54
CA VAL A 215 -35.13 -35.13 -17.07
C VAL A 215 -34.94 -35.03 -15.56
N ASN A 216 -35.29 -36.05 -14.79
CA ASN A 216 -35.05 -36.11 -13.35
C ASN A 216 -33.55 -35.97 -12.98
N THR A 217 -32.68 -36.68 -13.71
CA THR A 217 -31.25 -36.60 -13.50
C THR A 217 -30.74 -35.17 -13.76
N LEU A 218 -31.15 -34.57 -14.89
CA LEU A 218 -30.77 -33.21 -15.24
C LEU A 218 -31.32 -32.18 -14.25
N LEU A 219 -32.56 -32.32 -13.77
CA LEU A 219 -33.15 -31.47 -12.74
C LEU A 219 -32.39 -31.55 -11.41
N ASN A 220 -32.01 -32.77 -11.00
CA ASN A 220 -31.26 -32.98 -9.78
C ASN A 220 -29.85 -32.34 -9.87
N ASP A 221 -29.16 -32.56 -10.99
CA ASP A 221 -27.84 -31.96 -11.22
C ASP A 221 -27.92 -30.42 -11.28
N PHE A 222 -28.90 -29.90 -11.99
CA PHE A 222 -29.15 -28.45 -12.06
C PHE A 222 -29.45 -27.87 -10.68
N ASN A 223 -30.37 -28.47 -9.91
CA ASN A 223 -30.68 -28.05 -8.55
C ASN A 223 -29.46 -28.11 -7.61
N ARG A 224 -28.62 -29.16 -7.76
CA ARG A 224 -27.38 -29.26 -6.99
C ARG A 224 -26.42 -28.13 -7.29
N GLU A 225 -26.24 -27.78 -8.56
CA GLU A 225 -25.36 -26.67 -8.97
C GLU A 225 -25.95 -25.30 -8.58
N LEU A 226 -27.25 -25.09 -8.72
CA LEU A 226 -27.92 -23.87 -8.28
C LEU A 226 -27.72 -23.60 -6.77
N ARG A 227 -27.78 -24.63 -5.95
CA ARG A 227 -27.55 -24.52 -4.49
C ARG A 227 -26.16 -24.06 -4.13
N LYS A 228 -25.15 -24.23 -5.01
CA LYS A 228 -23.79 -23.74 -4.79
C LYS A 228 -23.67 -22.22 -4.99
N LEU A 229 -24.60 -21.60 -5.73
CA LEU A 229 -24.52 -20.17 -6.03
C LEU A 229 -24.66 -19.29 -4.79
N ALA A 230 -25.56 -19.63 -3.87
CA ALA A 230 -25.79 -18.84 -2.66
C ALA A 230 -24.53 -18.74 -1.76
N PRO A 231 -23.86 -19.86 -1.36
CA PRO A 231 -22.66 -19.77 -0.57
C PRO A 231 -21.49 -19.12 -1.31
N LEU A 232 -21.34 -19.32 -2.63
CA LEU A 232 -20.30 -18.68 -3.43
C LEU A 232 -20.53 -17.16 -3.52
N SER A 233 -21.78 -16.74 -3.68
CA SER A 233 -22.16 -15.32 -3.68
C SER A 233 -21.89 -14.67 -2.32
N ALA A 234 -22.24 -15.35 -1.22
CA ALA A 234 -21.99 -14.86 0.14
C ALA A 234 -20.49 -14.75 0.45
N ALA A 235 -19.68 -15.72 0.00
CA ALA A 235 -18.24 -15.67 0.17
C ALA A 235 -17.61 -14.48 -0.58
N LEU A 236 -18.06 -14.23 -1.83
CA LEU A 236 -17.62 -13.09 -2.62
C LEU A 236 -17.99 -11.76 -1.95
N GLU A 237 -19.20 -11.62 -1.45
CA GLU A 237 -19.67 -10.45 -0.70
C GLU A 237 -18.81 -10.20 0.55
N GLN A 238 -18.48 -11.26 1.29
CA GLN A 238 -17.63 -11.19 2.47
C GLN A 238 -16.21 -10.71 2.13
N SER A 239 -15.68 -11.14 0.99
CA SER A 239 -14.37 -10.68 0.50
C SER A 239 -14.42 -9.21 0.06
N ASP A 240 -15.50 -8.75 -0.60
CA ASP A 240 -15.69 -7.35 -1.00
C ASP A 240 -15.80 -6.43 0.23
N LEU A 241 -16.55 -6.83 1.26
CA LEU A 241 -16.65 -6.10 2.53
C LEU A 241 -15.29 -6.01 3.23
N ALA A 242 -14.54 -7.10 3.28
CA ALA A 242 -13.21 -7.11 3.89
C ALA A 242 -12.23 -6.19 3.16
N ILE A 243 -12.23 -6.17 1.82
CA ILE A 243 -11.40 -5.26 1.01
C ILE A 243 -11.78 -3.81 1.29
N SER A 244 -13.08 -3.50 1.36
CA SER A 244 -13.58 -2.17 1.68
C SER A 244 -13.14 -1.70 3.06
N TRP A 245 -13.16 -2.60 4.05
CA TRP A 245 -12.66 -2.34 5.41
C TRP A 245 -11.15 -2.03 5.41
N TYR A 246 -10.34 -2.86 4.75
CA TYR A 246 -8.90 -2.60 4.63
C TYR A 246 -8.61 -1.28 3.94
N MET A 247 -9.35 -0.95 2.88
CA MET A 247 -9.18 0.31 2.16
C MET A 247 -9.50 1.51 3.05
N PHE A 248 -10.57 1.45 3.85
CA PHE A 248 -10.91 2.49 4.82
C PHE A 248 -9.80 2.63 5.87
N HIS A 249 -9.31 1.51 6.39
CA HIS A 249 -8.24 1.50 7.39
C HIS A 249 -6.92 2.05 6.86
N ILE A 250 -6.52 1.68 5.63
CA ILE A 250 -5.34 2.22 4.94
C ILE A 250 -5.47 3.74 4.77
N LYS A 251 -6.62 4.24 4.36
CA LYS A 251 -6.85 5.69 4.24
C LYS A 251 -6.71 6.42 5.58
N ALA A 252 -7.23 5.83 6.65
CA ALA A 252 -7.13 6.40 8.00
C ALA A 252 -5.68 6.40 8.55
N LEU A 253 -4.83 5.46 8.13
CA LEU A 253 -3.43 5.41 8.54
C LEU A 253 -2.55 6.42 7.79
N VAL A 254 -2.97 6.84 6.59
CA VAL A 254 -2.21 7.77 5.72
C VAL A 254 -2.67 9.23 5.91
N ALA A 255 -3.87 9.47 6.42
CA ALA A 255 -4.37 10.80 6.77
C ALA A 255 -3.71 11.37 8.03
#